data_46c67126baac93714e511a6c23ecdd89
#
_entry.id   46c67126baac93714e511a6c23ecdd89
#
_cell.length_a   1.000
_cell.length_b   1.000
_cell.length_c   1.000
_cell.angle_alpha   90.00
_cell.angle_beta   90.00
_cell.angle_gamma   90.00
#
_symmetry.space_group_name_H-M   'P 1'
#
loop_
_entity.id
_entity.type
_entity.pdbx_description
1 polymer ?
#
loop_
_entity_poly.entity_id
_entity_poly.type
_entity_poly.pdbx_seq_one_letter_code
_entity_poly.pdbx_strand_id
1 'polypeptide(L)'
;YDIVVDGCDNFATRYLINDICIEQGKPYVYGAICGFEGQVSVFNYGNTPKTYRDLYPDEEEMLRMPPPPKGVLGVTPAITGSVEATEVLKIICGFGDVLAGELWTIDLRTLQSNKFSL
;
A
#
# COMPACT_ATOMS: atom_id res chain seq x y z
N TYR A 1 -10.48 11.52 -10.79
CA TYR A 1 -10.32 11.32 -9.34
C TYR A 1 -8.98 11.87 -8.89
N ASP A 2 -8.88 12.27 -7.63
CA ASP A 2 -7.69 12.94 -7.10
C ASP A 2 -6.73 12.02 -6.36
N ILE A 3 -7.23 10.91 -5.84
CA ILE A 3 -6.47 9.91 -5.08
C ILE A 3 -6.94 8.53 -5.50
N VAL A 4 -6.00 7.61 -5.67
CA VAL A 4 -6.31 6.20 -5.97
C VAL A 4 -6.02 5.35 -4.73
N VAL A 5 -6.99 4.53 -4.33
CA VAL A 5 -6.89 3.65 -3.16
C VAL A 5 -6.86 2.20 -3.63
N ASP A 6 -5.90 1.44 -3.12
CA ASP A 6 -5.69 0.04 -3.50
C ASP A 6 -6.75 -0.88 -2.89
N GLY A 7 -7.46 -1.60 -3.75
CA GLY A 7 -8.40 -2.65 -3.36
C GLY A 7 -8.17 -3.93 -4.15
N CYS A 8 -7.03 -4.06 -4.81
CA CYS A 8 -6.73 -5.22 -5.66
C CYS A 8 -5.99 -6.32 -4.91
N ASP A 9 -5.88 -7.49 -5.52
CA ASP A 9 -5.34 -8.70 -4.92
C ASP A 9 -4.17 -9.32 -5.68
N ASN A 10 -3.59 -8.60 -6.64
CA ASN A 10 -2.51 -9.15 -7.45
C ASN A 10 -1.44 -8.12 -7.82
N PHE A 11 -0.23 -8.61 -8.09
CA PHE A 11 0.91 -7.75 -8.40
C PHE A 11 0.76 -7.01 -9.73
N ALA A 12 0.26 -7.69 -10.75
CA ALA A 12 0.11 -7.08 -12.08
C ALA A 12 -0.75 -5.82 -12.04
N THR A 13 -1.88 -5.87 -11.35
CA THR A 13 -2.79 -4.73 -11.20
C THR A 13 -2.12 -3.61 -10.40
N ARG A 14 -1.35 -3.94 -9.36
CA ARG A 14 -0.64 -2.93 -8.55
C ARG A 14 0.41 -2.19 -9.37
N TYR A 15 1.19 -2.88 -10.19
CA TYR A 15 2.14 -2.23 -11.08
C TYR A 15 1.45 -1.31 -12.08
N LEU A 16 0.33 -1.76 -12.64
CA LEU A 16 -0.44 -0.95 -13.58
C LEU A 16 -0.99 0.32 -12.91
N ILE A 17 -1.60 0.19 -11.73
CA ILE A 17 -2.11 1.34 -10.97
C ILE A 17 -0.97 2.30 -10.64
N ASN A 18 0.16 1.78 -10.18
CA ASN A 18 1.33 2.57 -9.86
C ASN A 18 1.79 3.43 -11.04
N ASP A 19 1.95 2.79 -12.21
CA ASP A 19 2.45 3.46 -13.39
C ASP A 19 1.47 4.53 -13.88
N ILE A 20 0.18 4.26 -13.84
CA ILE A 20 -0.87 5.22 -14.22
C ILE A 20 -0.91 6.39 -13.23
N CYS A 21 -0.76 6.14 -11.95
CA CYS A 21 -0.72 7.20 -10.93
C CYS A 21 0.47 8.13 -11.13
N ILE A 22 1.64 7.58 -11.50
CA ILE A 22 2.80 8.40 -11.82
C ILE A 22 2.53 9.27 -13.05
N GLU A 23 2.00 8.68 -14.12
CA GLU A 23 1.68 9.37 -15.35
C GLU A 23 0.66 10.50 -15.14
N GLN A 24 -0.36 10.25 -14.32
CA GLN A 24 -1.43 11.21 -14.06
C GLN A 24 -1.14 12.17 -12.90
N GLY A 25 -0.01 12.01 -12.23
CA GLY A 25 0.34 12.86 -11.07
C GLY A 25 -0.58 12.67 -9.88
N LYS A 26 -1.04 11.45 -9.62
CA LYS A 26 -1.99 11.14 -8.54
C LYS A 26 -1.31 10.38 -7.42
N PRO A 27 -1.64 10.67 -6.14
CA PRO A 27 -1.21 9.81 -5.03
C PRO A 27 -1.86 8.42 -5.14
N TYR A 28 -1.07 7.41 -4.80
CA TYR A 28 -1.53 6.02 -4.74
C TYR A 28 -1.44 5.53 -3.29
N VAL A 29 -2.58 5.38 -2.65
CA VAL A 29 -2.67 4.82 -1.29
C VAL A 29 -2.68 3.31 -1.43
N TYR A 30 -1.53 2.70 -1.15
CA TYR A 30 -1.27 1.28 -1.32
C TYR A 30 -1.63 0.51 -0.06
N GLY A 31 -2.30 -0.62 -0.22
CA GLY A 31 -2.57 -1.57 0.86
C GLY A 31 -2.53 -2.99 0.34
N ALA A 32 -1.92 -3.88 1.10
CA ALA A 32 -1.85 -5.30 0.77
C ALA A 32 -1.98 -6.14 2.03
N ILE A 33 -2.54 -7.34 1.88
CA ILE A 33 -2.73 -8.27 2.97
C ILE A 33 -2.24 -9.66 2.57
N CYS A 34 -1.75 -10.43 3.56
CA CYS A 34 -1.42 -11.83 3.41
C CYS A 34 -1.63 -12.52 4.75
N GLY A 35 -2.65 -13.37 4.86
CA GLY A 35 -2.98 -14.06 6.11
C GLY A 35 -3.31 -13.10 7.25
N PHE A 36 -2.42 -13.02 8.24
CA PHE A 36 -2.55 -12.14 9.40
C PHE A 36 -1.81 -10.82 9.24
N GLU A 37 -1.12 -10.64 8.12
CA GLU A 37 -0.25 -9.49 7.91
C GLU A 37 -0.86 -8.49 6.95
N GLY A 38 -0.73 -7.20 7.27
CA GLY A 38 -1.14 -6.10 6.43
C GLY A 38 -0.03 -5.09 6.27
N GLN A 39 -0.03 -4.37 5.15
CA GLN A 39 0.91 -3.28 4.91
C GLN A 39 0.23 -2.15 4.16
N VAL A 40 0.64 -0.93 4.46
CA VAL A 40 0.11 0.30 3.86
C VAL A 40 1.26 1.26 3.59
N SER A 41 1.19 1.95 2.48
CA SER A 41 2.08 3.05 2.13
C SER A 41 1.34 4.06 1.27
N VAL A 42 1.92 5.24 1.10
CA VAL A 42 1.41 6.24 0.15
C VAL A 42 2.51 6.50 -0.87
N PHE A 43 2.23 6.18 -2.12
CA PHE A 43 3.16 6.35 -3.22
C PHE A 43 2.83 7.61 -4.03
N ASN A 44 3.85 8.15 -4.69
CA ASN A 44 3.74 9.30 -5.57
C ASN A 44 3.18 10.54 -4.88
N TYR A 45 3.62 10.80 -3.66
CA TYR A 45 3.17 11.92 -2.83
C TYR A 45 4.34 12.54 -2.07
N GLY A 46 4.31 13.87 -1.90
CA GLY A 46 5.30 14.60 -1.12
C GLY A 46 6.51 15.08 -1.92
N ASN A 47 7.53 15.56 -1.21
CA ASN A 47 8.70 16.20 -1.81
C ASN A 47 9.70 15.21 -2.41
N THR A 48 9.77 14.01 -1.85
CA THR A 48 10.65 12.93 -2.34
C THR A 48 9.79 11.69 -2.56
N PRO A 49 8.95 11.71 -3.60
CA PRO A 49 7.98 10.63 -3.79
C PRO A 49 8.65 9.30 -4.08
N LYS A 50 8.15 8.26 -3.42
CA LYS A 50 8.50 6.87 -3.70
C LYS A 50 7.34 6.23 -4.44
N THR A 51 7.59 5.09 -5.07
CA THR A 51 6.61 4.36 -5.86
C THR A 51 6.59 2.89 -5.47
N TYR A 52 5.61 2.15 -5.97
CA TYR A 52 5.53 0.71 -5.76
C TYR A 52 6.79 0.00 -6.26
N ARG A 53 7.43 0.54 -7.30
CA ARG A 53 8.69 -0.01 -7.84
C ARG A 53 9.89 0.22 -6.92
N ASP A 54 9.83 1.16 -6.00
CA ASP A 54 10.85 1.31 -4.95
C ASP A 54 10.71 0.22 -3.89
N LEU A 55 9.49 -0.25 -3.64
CA LEU A 55 9.22 -1.35 -2.71
C LEU A 55 9.56 -2.71 -3.35
N TYR A 56 9.11 -2.93 -4.58
CA TYR A 56 9.33 -4.16 -5.34
C TYR A 56 9.89 -3.81 -6.73
N PRO A 57 11.22 -3.62 -6.83
CA PRO A 57 11.84 -3.17 -8.08
C PRO A 57 11.85 -4.19 -9.22
N ASP A 58 11.83 -5.49 -8.91
CA ASP A 58 11.85 -6.54 -9.90
C ASP A 58 10.43 -7.05 -10.22
N GLU A 59 9.78 -6.38 -11.19
CA GLU A 59 8.44 -6.73 -11.63
C GLU A 59 8.35 -8.16 -12.17
N GLU A 60 9.35 -8.61 -12.94
CA GLU A 60 9.34 -9.95 -13.52
C GLU A 60 9.36 -11.03 -12.44
N GLU A 61 10.18 -10.83 -11.41
CA GLU A 61 10.24 -11.75 -10.27
C GLU A 61 8.90 -11.79 -9.54
N MET A 62 8.31 -10.63 -9.29
CA MET A 62 7.03 -10.55 -8.57
C MET A 62 5.89 -11.20 -9.35
N LEU A 63 5.87 -11.04 -10.67
CA LEU A 63 4.84 -11.65 -11.52
C LEU A 63 4.99 -13.17 -11.64
N ARG A 64 6.18 -13.71 -11.38
CA ARG A 64 6.43 -15.16 -11.37
C ARG A 64 6.13 -15.83 -10.05
N MET A 65 5.94 -15.07 -8.98
CA MET A 65 5.63 -15.63 -7.67
C MET A 65 4.28 -16.34 -7.70
N PRO A 66 4.14 -17.49 -6.99
CA PRO A 66 2.86 -18.16 -6.89
C PRO A 66 1.86 -17.24 -6.16
N PRO A 67 0.57 -17.36 -6.47
CA PRO A 67 -0.44 -16.58 -5.76
C PRO A 67 -0.39 -16.91 -4.26
N PRO A 68 -0.64 -15.92 -3.38
CA PRO A 68 -0.66 -16.15 -1.94
C PRO A 68 -1.76 -17.15 -1.58
N PRO A 69 -1.63 -17.84 -0.43
CA PRO A 69 -2.67 -18.76 0.03
C PRO A 69 -4.02 -18.05 0.07
N LYS A 70 -5.06 -18.73 -0.40
CA LYS A 70 -6.42 -18.22 -0.33
C LYS A 70 -6.92 -18.30 1.10
N GLY A 71 -7.68 -17.30 1.48
CA GLY A 71 -8.24 -17.20 2.82
C GLY A 71 -7.43 -16.27 3.71
N VAL A 72 -8.10 -15.26 4.20
CA VAL A 72 -7.61 -14.32 5.20
C VAL A 72 -8.69 -14.15 6.25
N LEU A 73 -8.27 -13.85 7.48
CA LEU A 73 -9.23 -13.42 8.48
C LEU A 73 -9.81 -12.07 8.07
N GLY A 74 -11.13 -11.90 8.22
CA GLY A 74 -11.80 -10.66 7.86
C GLY A 74 -11.27 -9.43 8.59
N VAL A 75 -10.65 -9.62 9.76
CA VAL A 75 -10.04 -8.51 10.53
C VAL A 75 -8.80 -7.93 9.84
N THR A 76 -8.05 -8.73 9.05
CA THR A 76 -6.85 -8.25 8.36
C THR A 76 -7.18 -7.16 7.33
N PRO A 77 -8.09 -7.37 6.37
CA PRO A 77 -8.48 -6.30 5.46
C PRO A 77 -9.21 -5.16 6.17
N ALA A 78 -9.97 -5.44 7.24
CA ALA A 78 -10.66 -4.39 7.99
C ALA A 78 -9.69 -3.39 8.59
N ILE A 79 -8.63 -3.84 9.26
CA ILE A 79 -7.62 -2.98 9.85
C ILE A 79 -6.78 -2.29 8.76
N THR A 80 -6.33 -3.05 7.78
CA THR A 80 -5.52 -2.50 6.68
C THR A 80 -6.30 -1.45 5.90
N GLY A 81 -7.54 -1.73 5.54
CA GLY A 81 -8.40 -0.79 4.85
C GLY A 81 -8.72 0.46 5.67
N SER A 82 -8.86 0.33 6.99
CA SER A 82 -9.05 1.48 7.87
C SER A 82 -7.82 2.38 7.92
N VAL A 83 -6.62 1.80 7.90
CA VAL A 83 -5.38 2.59 7.82
C VAL A 83 -5.27 3.27 6.47
N GLU A 84 -5.58 2.58 5.36
CA GLU A 84 -5.63 3.22 4.03
C GLU A 84 -6.59 4.42 4.02
N ALA A 85 -7.79 4.24 4.56
CA ALA A 85 -8.79 5.32 4.65
C ALA A 85 -8.28 6.49 5.49
N THR A 86 -7.56 6.21 6.57
CA THR A 86 -6.94 7.25 7.41
C THR A 86 -5.90 8.04 6.62
N GLU A 87 -5.10 7.38 5.80
CA GLU A 87 -4.13 8.06 4.95
C GLU A 87 -4.81 8.97 3.92
N VAL A 88 -5.92 8.54 3.34
CA VAL A 88 -6.73 9.39 2.46
C VAL A 88 -7.20 10.65 3.19
N LEU A 89 -7.72 10.49 4.41
CA LEU A 89 -8.18 11.62 5.23
C LEU A 89 -7.04 12.58 5.57
N LYS A 90 -5.85 12.07 5.88
CA LYS A 90 -4.67 12.90 6.13
C LYS A 90 -4.32 13.75 4.91
N ILE A 91 -4.35 13.17 3.72
CA ILE A 91 -4.06 13.88 2.46
C ILE A 91 -5.10 14.98 2.23
N ILE A 92 -6.39 14.66 2.36
CA ILE A 92 -7.49 15.59 2.07
C ILE A 92 -7.57 16.69 3.12
N CYS A 93 -7.48 16.34 4.40
CA CYS A 93 -7.74 17.25 5.52
C CYS A 93 -6.49 17.91 6.08
N GLY A 94 -5.30 17.46 5.69
CA GLY A 94 -4.04 18.10 6.08
C GLY A 94 -3.67 17.95 7.54
N PHE A 95 -3.85 16.75 8.13
CA PHE A 95 -3.43 16.45 9.49
C PHE A 95 -2.49 15.25 9.56
N GLY A 96 -1.75 15.15 10.65
CA GLY A 96 -0.87 14.01 10.93
C GLY A 96 0.29 13.89 9.94
N ASP A 97 0.92 12.72 9.97
CA ASP A 97 2.04 12.38 9.09
C ASP A 97 1.60 11.32 8.08
N VAL A 98 1.66 11.66 6.80
CA VAL A 98 1.33 10.73 5.71
C VAL A 98 2.46 9.72 5.56
N LEU A 99 2.11 8.46 5.28
CA LEU A 99 3.08 7.37 5.04
C LEU A 99 3.81 7.49 3.69
N ALA A 100 4.14 8.71 3.28
CA ALA A 100 4.90 8.96 2.07
C ALA A 100 6.37 8.61 2.31
N GLY A 101 6.93 7.72 1.50
CA GLY A 101 8.30 7.25 1.68
C GLY A 101 8.50 6.24 2.80
N GLU A 102 7.42 5.77 3.41
CA GLU A 102 7.45 4.78 4.49
C GLU A 102 6.48 3.64 4.21
N LEU A 103 6.83 2.44 4.68
CA LEU A 103 5.94 1.28 4.67
C LEU A 103 5.53 0.95 6.10
N TRP A 104 4.24 1.00 6.39
CA TRP A 104 3.69 0.53 7.65
C TRP A 104 3.28 -0.93 7.50
N THR A 105 3.65 -1.76 8.49
CA THR A 105 3.28 -3.19 8.53
C THR A 105 2.67 -3.54 9.88
N ILE A 106 1.77 -4.53 9.88
CA ILE A 106 1.21 -5.10 11.10
C ILE A 106 1.10 -6.61 10.98
N ASP A 107 1.45 -7.31 12.06
CA ASP A 107 1.17 -8.73 12.24
C ASP A 107 0.11 -8.86 13.32
N LEU A 108 -1.10 -9.27 12.94
CA LEU A 108 -2.23 -9.35 13.87
C LEU A 108 -2.10 -10.48 14.88
N ARG A 109 -1.25 -11.48 14.65
CA ARG A 109 -1.01 -12.55 15.61
C ARG A 109 -0.29 -12.04 16.85
N THR A 110 0.56 -11.02 16.69
CA THR A 110 1.38 -10.46 17.78
C THR A 110 1.02 -9.02 18.10
N LEU A 111 0.22 -8.36 17.23
CA LEU A 111 -0.07 -6.93 17.22
C LEU A 111 1.19 -6.07 17.04
N GLN A 112 2.28 -6.66 16.58
CA GLN A 112 3.49 -5.90 16.29
C GLN A 112 3.30 -5.09 15.02
N SER A 113 3.56 -3.79 15.10
CA SER A 113 3.53 -2.91 13.96
C SER A 113 4.86 -2.16 13.83
N ASN A 114 5.25 -1.89 12.58
CA ASN A 114 6.53 -1.26 12.27
C ASN A 114 6.35 -0.28 11.13
N LYS A 115 7.25 0.71 11.06
CA LYS A 115 7.39 1.58 9.89
C LYS A 115 8.81 1.47 9.37
N PHE A 116 8.94 1.28 8.07
CA PHE A 116 10.22 1.16 7.37
C PHE A 116 10.36 2.30 6.36
N SER A 117 11.54 2.87 6.27
CA SER A 117 11.83 3.83 5.21
C SER A 117 12.04 3.11 3.87
N LEU A 118 11.51 3.67 2.82
CA LEU A 118 11.66 3.16 1.46
C LEU A 118 12.83 3.80 0.73
#